data_3646b32fe91016c10e16707961f0541e
#
_entry.id   3646b32fe91016c10e16707961f0541e
#
_cell.length_a   1.000
_cell.length_b   1.000
_cell.length_c   1.000
_cell.angle_alpha   90.00
_cell.angle_beta   90.00
_cell.angle_gamma   90.00
#
_symmetry.space_group_name_H-M   'P 1'
#
loop_
_entity.id
_entity.type
_entity.pdbx_description
1 polymer ?
#
loop_
_entity_poly.entity_id
_entity_poly.type
_entity_poly.pdbx_seq_one_letter_code
_entity_poly.pdbx_strand_id
1 'polypeptide(L)'
;MNMGSLGLYITFLGLLAAIYQLRQNFLQQRTIFEDSISKEYRDIIQRIPYRALIGEEILLSEASAVQNEVYNYMDLCNEQIYLRMSNRVSKKTWNNWQEGMKTNFELKVFNDTLNEVFEKLPSNFIELQSVKALNFSTDPKKCKIYDNLLKWILN
;
A
#
# COMPACT_ATOMS: atom_id res chain seq x y z
N MET A 1 51.44 4.85 -20.12
CA MET A 1 50.10 5.18 -19.57
C MET A 1 50.25 6.50 -18.81
N ASN A 2 49.57 7.56 -19.23
CA ASN A 2 49.79 8.91 -18.69
C ASN A 2 49.18 8.98 -17.27
N MET A 3 49.90 9.52 -16.28
CA MET A 3 49.42 9.63 -14.88
C MET A 3 48.02 10.31 -14.78
N GLY A 4 47.71 11.24 -15.69
CA GLY A 4 46.43 11.89 -15.77
C GLY A 4 45.29 10.94 -16.18
N SER A 5 45.54 9.98 -17.07
CA SER A 5 44.52 9.00 -17.48
C SER A 5 44.22 7.99 -16.37
N LEU A 6 45.19 7.59 -15.57
CA LEU A 6 44.98 6.68 -14.44
C LEU A 6 44.11 7.33 -13.37
N GLY A 7 44.31 8.60 -13.04
CA GLY A 7 43.48 9.34 -12.10
C GLY A 7 42.02 9.43 -12.55
N LEU A 8 41.77 9.64 -13.85
CA LEU A 8 40.42 9.67 -14.44
C LEU A 8 39.70 8.32 -14.31
N TYR A 9 40.38 7.20 -14.54
CA TYR A 9 39.80 5.87 -14.37
C TYR A 9 39.43 5.57 -12.92
N ILE A 10 40.30 5.95 -11.96
CA ILE A 10 40.02 5.75 -10.53
C ILE A 10 38.80 6.58 -10.11
N THR A 11 38.72 7.84 -10.54
CA THR A 11 37.53 8.69 -10.25
C THR A 11 36.25 8.12 -10.84
N PHE A 12 36.31 7.64 -12.08
CA PHE A 12 35.14 7.03 -12.74
C PHE A 12 34.69 5.76 -12.02
N LEU A 13 35.60 4.88 -11.63
CA LEU A 13 35.25 3.68 -10.84
C LEU A 13 34.68 4.02 -9.48
N GLY A 14 35.23 5.05 -8.81
CA GLY A 14 34.70 5.58 -7.55
C GLY A 14 33.24 6.08 -7.70
N LEU A 15 32.97 6.80 -8.79
CA LEU A 15 31.60 7.27 -9.10
C LEU A 15 30.63 6.12 -9.33
N LEU A 16 31.02 5.10 -10.09
CA LEU A 16 30.18 3.91 -10.31
C LEU A 16 29.90 3.16 -9.01
N ALA A 17 30.90 2.99 -8.15
CA ALA A 17 30.73 2.38 -6.83
C ALA A 17 29.78 3.20 -5.94
N ALA A 18 29.89 4.52 -5.95
CA ALA A 18 28.98 5.39 -5.20
C ALA A 18 27.52 5.29 -5.70
N ILE A 19 27.31 5.29 -7.01
CA ILE A 19 25.98 5.11 -7.61
C ILE A 19 25.40 3.73 -7.23
N TYR A 20 26.21 2.68 -7.28
CA TYR A 20 25.78 1.34 -6.87
C TYR A 20 25.39 1.30 -5.38
N GLN A 21 26.20 1.90 -4.50
CA GLN A 21 25.90 1.97 -3.06
C GLN A 21 24.60 2.74 -2.78
N LEU A 22 24.41 3.90 -3.44
CA LEU A 22 23.16 4.68 -3.31
C LEU A 22 21.95 3.87 -3.73
N ARG A 23 22.05 3.11 -4.82
CA ARG A 23 20.96 2.23 -5.28
C ARG A 23 20.66 1.13 -4.25
N GLN A 24 21.70 0.48 -3.69
CA GLN A 24 21.51 -0.56 -2.67
C GLN A 24 20.87 0.01 -1.41
N ASN A 25 21.34 1.17 -0.93
CA ASN A 25 20.74 1.84 0.21
C ASN A 25 19.27 2.20 -0.02
N PHE A 26 18.93 2.70 -1.21
CA PHE A 26 17.54 2.99 -1.58
C PHE A 26 16.65 1.73 -1.55
N LEU A 27 17.12 0.63 -2.12
CA LEU A 27 16.38 -0.64 -2.13
C LEU A 27 16.19 -1.18 -0.70
N GLN A 28 17.21 -1.10 0.13
CA GLN A 28 17.17 -1.55 1.52
C GLN A 28 16.20 -0.70 2.35
N GLN A 29 16.28 0.63 2.25
CA GLN A 29 15.33 1.53 2.93
C GLN A 29 13.89 1.28 2.51
N ARG A 30 13.66 1.03 1.22
CA ARG A 30 12.34 0.67 0.71
C ARG A 30 11.83 -0.63 1.31
N THR A 31 12.66 -1.67 1.42
CA THR A 31 12.29 -2.95 2.03
C THR A 31 11.92 -2.76 3.50
N ILE A 32 12.74 -2.03 4.28
CA ILE A 32 12.47 -1.73 5.69
C ILE A 32 11.13 -0.99 5.84
N PHE A 33 10.84 -0.05 4.95
CA PHE A 33 9.59 0.69 4.94
C PHE A 33 8.39 -0.23 4.61
N GLU A 34 8.49 -1.06 3.57
CA GLU A 34 7.44 -2.03 3.19
C GLU A 34 7.17 -3.04 4.32
N ASP A 35 8.22 -3.47 5.04
CA ASP A 35 8.12 -4.36 6.20
C ASP A 35 7.43 -3.67 7.39
N SER A 36 7.66 -2.38 7.62
CA SER A 36 6.99 -1.62 8.70
C SER A 36 5.47 -1.54 8.49
N ILE A 37 5.03 -1.27 7.27
CA ILE A 37 3.60 -1.28 6.89
C ILE A 37 3.00 -2.68 7.01
N SER A 38 3.75 -3.71 6.62
CA SER A 38 3.30 -5.10 6.77
C SER A 38 3.23 -5.53 8.24
N LYS A 39 4.05 -4.95 9.12
CA LYS A 39 3.95 -5.16 10.56
C LYS A 39 2.67 -4.53 11.12
N GLU A 40 2.37 -3.31 10.73
CA GLU A 40 1.15 -2.61 11.13
C GLU A 40 -0.11 -3.39 10.74
N TYR A 41 -0.15 -3.95 9.52
CA TYR A 41 -1.21 -4.88 9.12
C TYR A 41 -1.35 -6.05 10.09
N ARG A 42 -0.25 -6.71 10.44
CA ARG A 42 -0.29 -7.85 11.39
C ARG A 42 -0.79 -7.42 12.76
N ASP A 43 -0.35 -6.25 13.23
CA ASP A 43 -0.75 -5.71 14.54
C ASP A 43 -2.26 -5.43 14.58
N ILE A 44 -2.87 -4.95 13.49
CA ILE A 44 -4.32 -4.75 13.37
C ILE A 44 -5.04 -6.11 13.34
N ILE A 45 -4.63 -7.01 12.45
CA ILE A 45 -5.29 -8.32 12.26
C ILE A 45 -5.25 -9.17 13.53
N GLN A 46 -4.18 -9.10 14.33
CA GLN A 46 -4.08 -9.84 15.59
C GLN A 46 -5.10 -9.38 16.65
N ARG A 47 -5.65 -8.17 16.54
CA ARG A 47 -6.70 -7.68 17.44
C ARG A 47 -8.11 -8.08 17.02
N ILE A 48 -8.26 -8.60 15.79
CA ILE A 48 -9.52 -9.11 15.28
C ILE A 48 -9.70 -10.57 15.70
N PRO A 49 -10.84 -10.95 16.33
CA PRO A 49 -11.10 -12.33 16.71
C PRO A 49 -11.02 -13.29 15.53
N TYR A 50 -10.42 -14.46 15.75
CA TYR A 50 -10.21 -15.47 14.71
C TYR A 50 -11.49 -15.84 13.96
N ARG A 51 -12.63 -15.95 14.66
CA ARG A 51 -13.95 -16.21 14.05
C ARG A 51 -14.31 -15.21 12.95
N ALA A 52 -14.00 -13.94 13.17
CA ALA A 52 -14.25 -12.90 12.17
C ALA A 52 -13.37 -13.07 10.92
N LEU A 53 -12.13 -13.53 11.11
CA LEU A 53 -11.17 -13.76 10.02
C LEU A 53 -11.49 -14.99 9.17
N ILE A 54 -12.28 -15.93 9.70
CA ILE A 54 -12.76 -17.12 8.94
C ILE A 54 -14.20 -16.98 8.47
N GLY A 55 -14.79 -15.79 8.62
CA GLY A 55 -16.14 -15.48 8.13
C GLY A 55 -17.29 -16.01 9.02
N GLU A 56 -16.98 -16.43 10.26
CA GLU A 56 -17.99 -16.80 11.24
C GLU A 56 -18.66 -15.58 11.89
N GLU A 57 -19.84 -15.77 12.46
CA GLU A 57 -20.54 -14.71 13.18
C GLU A 57 -19.78 -14.29 14.44
N ILE A 58 -19.69 -12.97 14.63
CA ILE A 58 -19.10 -12.36 15.82
C ILE A 58 -20.16 -12.16 16.92
N LEU A 59 -19.73 -12.21 18.17
CA LEU A 59 -20.62 -11.92 19.29
C LEU A 59 -20.99 -10.44 19.31
N LEU A 60 -22.21 -10.11 19.71
CA LEU A 60 -22.67 -8.70 19.85
C LEU A 60 -21.77 -7.89 20.77
N SER A 61 -21.24 -8.50 21.83
CA SER A 61 -20.28 -7.86 22.74
C SER A 61 -18.94 -7.52 22.11
N GLU A 62 -18.56 -8.17 21.02
CA GLU A 62 -17.29 -7.95 20.31
C GLU A 62 -17.47 -7.03 19.09
N ALA A 63 -18.69 -6.84 18.62
CA ALA A 63 -18.99 -6.19 17.34
C ALA A 63 -18.35 -4.81 17.20
N SER A 64 -18.50 -3.95 18.21
CA SER A 64 -17.94 -2.58 18.19
C SER A 64 -16.40 -2.60 18.17
N ALA A 65 -15.76 -3.49 18.93
CA ALA A 65 -14.30 -3.61 18.93
C ALA A 65 -13.79 -4.09 17.56
N VAL A 66 -14.47 -5.07 16.96
CA VAL A 66 -14.15 -5.58 15.62
C VAL A 66 -14.33 -4.50 14.56
N GLN A 67 -15.42 -3.73 14.59
CA GLN A 67 -15.66 -2.62 13.68
C GLN A 67 -14.56 -1.56 13.76
N ASN A 68 -14.10 -1.22 14.97
CA ASN A 68 -12.99 -0.29 15.15
C ASN A 68 -11.69 -0.80 14.50
N GLU A 69 -11.37 -2.09 14.66
CA GLU A 69 -10.17 -2.65 14.04
C GLU A 69 -10.32 -2.75 12.51
N VAL A 70 -11.52 -3.02 11.99
CA VAL A 70 -11.78 -2.97 10.55
C VAL A 70 -11.64 -1.54 10.02
N TYR A 71 -12.08 -0.53 10.77
CA TYR A 71 -11.87 0.87 10.42
C TYR A 71 -10.36 1.23 10.37
N ASN A 72 -9.57 0.80 11.35
CA ASN A 72 -8.12 0.96 11.35
C ASN A 72 -7.49 0.25 10.13
N TYR A 73 -8.00 -0.92 9.77
CA TYR A 73 -7.57 -1.64 8.58
C TYR A 73 -7.91 -0.87 7.28
N MET A 74 -9.08 -0.24 7.22
CA MET A 74 -9.44 0.62 6.07
C MET A 74 -8.49 1.80 5.92
N ASP A 75 -8.10 2.43 7.03
CA ASP A 75 -7.16 3.55 7.04
C ASP A 75 -5.78 3.11 6.52
N LEU A 76 -5.28 1.98 7.02
CA LEU A 76 -4.05 1.36 6.52
C LEU A 76 -4.14 1.04 5.01
N CYS A 77 -5.26 0.47 4.54
CA CYS A 77 -5.45 0.18 3.11
C CYS A 77 -5.41 1.45 2.26
N ASN A 78 -6.07 2.53 2.72
CA ASN A 78 -6.07 3.81 2.03
C ASN A 78 -4.66 4.40 1.94
N GLU A 79 -3.88 4.33 3.04
CA GLU A 79 -2.46 4.72 3.03
C GLU A 79 -1.63 3.86 2.07
N GLN A 80 -1.78 2.54 2.09
CA GLN A 80 -1.09 1.62 1.18
C GLN A 80 -1.33 1.96 -0.29
N ILE A 81 -2.57 2.31 -0.65
CA ILE A 81 -2.94 2.73 -2.00
C ILE A 81 -2.22 4.05 -2.35
N TYR A 82 -2.28 5.04 -1.46
CA TYR A 82 -1.58 6.32 -1.64
C TYR A 82 -0.07 6.15 -1.82
N LEU A 83 0.55 5.29 -1.01
CA LEU A 83 1.98 4.96 -1.11
C LEU A 83 2.33 4.32 -2.46
N ARG A 84 1.44 3.46 -2.98
CA ARG A 84 1.61 2.88 -4.32
C ARG A 84 1.46 3.94 -5.42
N MET A 85 0.47 4.81 -5.33
CA MET A 85 0.27 5.95 -6.24
C MET A 85 1.50 6.88 -6.27
N SER A 86 2.12 7.08 -5.10
CA SER A 86 3.33 7.90 -4.93
C SER A 86 4.64 7.19 -5.29
N ASN A 87 4.57 5.95 -5.82
CA ASN A 87 5.72 5.12 -6.20
C ASN A 87 6.69 4.78 -5.05
N ARG A 88 6.21 4.85 -3.80
CA ARG A 88 7.01 4.53 -2.61
C ARG A 88 7.06 3.03 -2.32
N VAL A 89 6.18 2.24 -2.94
CA VAL A 89 6.02 0.80 -2.74
C VAL A 89 6.28 0.06 -4.06
N SER A 90 6.92 -1.12 -3.98
CA SER A 90 7.22 -1.97 -5.12
C SER A 90 5.93 -2.55 -5.74
N LYS A 91 5.99 -2.90 -7.02
CA LYS A 91 4.86 -3.58 -7.66
C LYS A 91 4.57 -4.94 -7.02
N LYS A 92 5.64 -5.65 -6.61
CA LYS A 92 5.51 -6.97 -5.96
C LYS A 92 4.77 -6.86 -4.64
N THR A 93 5.17 -5.92 -3.78
CA THR A 93 4.53 -5.67 -2.48
C THR A 93 3.09 -5.20 -2.67
N TRP A 94 2.85 -4.28 -3.62
CA TRP A 94 1.50 -3.85 -3.95
C TRP A 94 0.58 -5.01 -4.35
N ASN A 95 1.03 -5.90 -5.23
CA ASN A 95 0.20 -7.04 -5.66
C ASN A 95 -0.21 -7.93 -4.47
N ASN A 96 0.71 -8.18 -3.53
CA ASN A 96 0.40 -8.95 -2.32
C ASN A 96 -0.60 -8.22 -1.42
N TRP A 97 -0.45 -6.91 -1.22
CA TRP A 97 -1.38 -6.12 -0.42
C TRP A 97 -2.77 -6.04 -1.07
N GLN A 98 -2.82 -5.83 -2.37
CA GLN A 98 -4.05 -5.76 -3.15
C GLN A 98 -4.86 -7.07 -3.07
N GLU A 99 -4.19 -8.20 -3.17
CA GLU A 99 -4.82 -9.52 -3.01
C GLU A 99 -5.34 -9.72 -1.58
N GLY A 100 -4.54 -9.33 -0.57
CA GLY A 100 -4.96 -9.34 0.82
C GLY A 100 -6.17 -8.44 1.10
N MET A 101 -6.19 -7.22 0.56
CA MET A 101 -7.34 -6.31 0.66
C MET A 101 -8.59 -6.96 0.06
N LYS A 102 -8.48 -7.51 -1.16
CA LYS A 102 -9.58 -8.17 -1.83
C LYS A 102 -10.16 -9.30 -0.97
N THR A 103 -9.31 -10.21 -0.50
CA THR A 103 -9.71 -11.35 0.33
C THR A 103 -10.37 -10.90 1.64
N ASN A 104 -9.77 -9.94 2.34
CA ASN A 104 -10.32 -9.48 3.62
C ASN A 104 -11.67 -8.78 3.44
N PHE A 105 -11.85 -7.95 2.39
CA PHE A 105 -13.13 -7.27 2.14
C PHE A 105 -14.21 -8.18 1.51
N GLU A 106 -13.91 -9.45 1.20
CA GLU A 106 -14.90 -10.49 0.91
C GLU A 106 -15.52 -11.07 2.20
N LEU A 107 -14.85 -10.94 3.35
CA LEU A 107 -15.39 -11.36 4.64
C LEU A 107 -16.53 -10.43 5.07
N LYS A 108 -17.63 -11.06 5.57
CA LYS A 108 -18.86 -10.35 5.89
C LYS A 108 -18.66 -9.13 6.78
N VAL A 109 -17.96 -9.27 7.91
CA VAL A 109 -17.75 -8.18 8.87
C VAL A 109 -16.94 -7.04 8.28
N PHE A 110 -15.92 -7.32 7.44
CA PHE A 110 -15.14 -6.31 6.76
C PHE A 110 -15.95 -5.57 5.70
N ASN A 111 -16.73 -6.32 4.92
CA ASN A 111 -17.57 -5.74 3.87
C ASN A 111 -18.72 -4.89 4.44
N ASP A 112 -19.39 -5.37 5.49
CA ASP A 112 -20.47 -4.64 6.14
C ASP A 112 -19.95 -3.32 6.74
N THR A 113 -18.82 -3.36 7.47
CA THR A 113 -18.20 -2.15 8.04
C THR A 113 -17.73 -1.19 6.94
N LEU A 114 -17.12 -1.70 5.87
CA LEU A 114 -16.66 -0.89 4.74
C LEU A 114 -17.85 -0.15 4.09
N ASN A 115 -18.96 -0.85 3.83
CA ASN A 115 -20.14 -0.24 3.20
C ASN A 115 -20.78 0.80 4.12
N GLU A 116 -20.90 0.51 5.42
CA GLU A 116 -21.41 1.46 6.42
C GLU A 116 -20.55 2.74 6.49
N VAL A 117 -19.23 2.59 6.50
CA VAL A 117 -18.30 3.74 6.53
C VAL A 117 -18.40 4.56 5.25
N PHE A 118 -18.48 3.94 4.08
CA PHE A 118 -18.61 4.66 2.81
C PHE A 118 -19.94 5.40 2.69
N GLU A 119 -21.02 4.84 3.24
CA GLU A 119 -22.32 5.51 3.28
C GLU A 119 -22.31 6.72 4.23
N LYS A 120 -21.76 6.56 5.44
CA LYS A 120 -21.75 7.61 6.47
C LYS A 120 -20.68 8.68 6.25
N LEU A 121 -19.56 8.31 5.63
CA LEU A 121 -18.38 9.16 5.42
C LEU A 121 -17.91 9.13 3.95
N PRO A 122 -18.73 9.61 3.00
CA PRO A 122 -18.46 9.46 1.56
C PRO A 122 -17.20 10.20 1.08
N SER A 123 -16.71 11.18 1.83
CA SER A 123 -15.48 11.93 1.52
C SER A 123 -14.22 11.31 2.13
N ASN A 124 -14.35 10.26 2.95
CA ASN A 124 -13.21 9.58 3.54
C ASN A 124 -12.79 8.39 2.67
N PHE A 125 -11.52 7.99 2.78
CA PHE A 125 -10.99 6.80 2.10
C PHE A 125 -11.18 6.81 0.57
N ILE A 126 -10.99 7.97 -0.08
CA ILE A 126 -11.24 8.18 -1.52
C ILE A 126 -10.43 7.20 -2.37
N GLU A 127 -9.16 6.97 -2.01
CA GLU A 127 -8.27 6.02 -2.69
C GLU A 127 -8.80 4.59 -2.59
N LEU A 128 -9.23 4.18 -1.39
CA LEU A 128 -9.80 2.85 -1.14
C LEU A 128 -11.14 2.67 -1.89
N GLN A 129 -12.01 3.68 -1.89
CA GLN A 129 -13.25 3.66 -2.66
C GLN A 129 -12.97 3.44 -4.15
N SER A 130 -11.99 4.16 -4.70
CA SER A 130 -11.61 4.06 -6.12
C SER A 130 -11.11 2.66 -6.49
N VAL A 131 -10.27 2.06 -5.64
CA VAL A 131 -9.72 0.71 -5.88
C VAL A 131 -10.80 -0.37 -5.68
N LYS A 132 -11.70 -0.20 -4.69
CA LYS A 132 -12.86 -1.08 -4.50
C LYS A 132 -13.80 -1.06 -5.69
N ALA A 133 -14.11 0.11 -6.26
CA ALA A 133 -14.97 0.23 -7.43
C ALA A 133 -14.44 -0.56 -8.63
N LEU A 134 -13.13 -0.78 -8.70
CA LEU A 134 -12.45 -1.61 -9.71
C LEU A 134 -12.20 -3.05 -9.22
N ASN A 135 -12.91 -3.48 -8.16
CA ASN A 135 -12.79 -4.81 -7.56
C ASN A 135 -11.33 -5.20 -7.25
N PHE A 136 -10.54 -4.26 -6.74
CA PHE A 136 -9.11 -4.47 -6.42
C PHE A 136 -8.32 -5.09 -7.58
N SER A 137 -8.66 -4.79 -8.84
CA SER A 137 -8.03 -5.43 -10.02
C SER A 137 -6.96 -4.56 -10.69
N THR A 138 -6.84 -3.28 -10.31
CA THR A 138 -6.03 -2.29 -11.01
C THR A 138 -4.91 -1.74 -10.13
N ASP A 139 -3.71 -1.57 -10.70
CA ASP A 139 -2.61 -0.87 -10.04
C ASP A 139 -2.93 0.65 -9.97
N PRO A 140 -3.11 1.24 -8.78
CA PRO A 140 -3.53 2.65 -8.62
C PRO A 140 -2.51 3.64 -9.18
N LYS A 141 -1.26 3.23 -9.36
CA LYS A 141 -0.26 4.04 -10.06
C LYS A 141 -0.66 4.35 -11.50
N LYS A 142 -1.38 3.44 -12.16
CA LYS A 142 -1.88 3.64 -13.53
C LYS A 142 -3.04 4.64 -13.54
N CYS A 143 -3.92 4.60 -12.56
CA CYS A 143 -5.05 5.52 -12.45
C CYS A 143 -4.57 6.98 -12.36
N LYS A 144 -3.56 7.27 -11.54
CA LYS A 144 -2.98 8.62 -11.42
C LYS A 144 -2.38 9.15 -12.73
N ILE A 145 -1.83 8.28 -13.56
CA ILE A 145 -1.29 8.67 -14.88
C ILE A 145 -2.43 9.10 -15.80
N TYR A 146 -3.54 8.37 -15.82
CA TYR A 146 -4.72 8.72 -16.62
C TYR A 146 -5.36 10.04 -16.16
N ASP A 147 -5.50 10.26 -14.85
CA ASP A 147 -6.04 11.51 -14.30
C ASP A 147 -5.17 12.72 -14.65
N ASN A 148 -3.85 12.58 -14.56
CA ASN A 148 -2.92 13.64 -14.94
C ASN A 148 -2.93 13.89 -16.44
N LEU A 149 -3.03 12.85 -17.26
CA LEU A 149 -3.13 12.97 -18.71
C LEU A 149 -4.45 13.66 -19.13
N LEU A 150 -5.58 13.27 -18.53
CA LEU A 150 -6.87 13.90 -18.76
C LEU A 150 -6.88 15.38 -18.35
N LYS A 151 -6.31 15.71 -17.19
CA LYS A 151 -6.16 17.11 -16.76
C LYS A 151 -5.27 17.93 -17.69
N TRP A 152 -4.22 17.33 -18.26
CA TRP A 152 -3.34 18.00 -19.22
C TRP A 152 -4.01 18.21 -20.59
N ILE A 153 -4.90 17.30 -21.02
CA ILE A 153 -5.64 17.40 -22.30
C ILE A 153 -6.80 18.40 -22.19
N LEU A 154 -7.39 18.55 -20.98
CA LEU A 154 -8.59 19.39 -20.77
C LEU A 154 -8.26 20.82 -20.33
N ASN A 155 -6.99 21.15 -20.02
CA ASN A 155 -6.47 22.50 -19.78
C ASN A 155 -5.60 23.00 -20.95
#